data_f2fa6efbdd8947f70229a40fa7967851
#
_entry.id   f2fa6efbdd8947f70229a40fa7967851
#
_cell.length_a   1.000
_cell.length_b   1.000
_cell.length_c   1.000
_cell.angle_alpha   90.00
_cell.angle_beta   90.00
_cell.angle_gamma   90.00
#
_symmetry.space_group_name_H-M   'P 1'
#
loop_
_entity.id
_entity.type
_entity.pdbx_description
1 polymer ?
#
loop_
_entity_poly.entity_id
_entity_poly.type
_entity_poly.pdbx_seq_one_letter_code
_entity_poly.pdbx_strand_id
1 'polypeptide(L)'
;MPFHCDDVRVGDRWAIQTLHELYPMAMDPDNPRVELVPCVELKQDHTGPSVQDFIATDYHKGTGGTSTLPSWTKDERLVFQHLTVEMLDWQNNHVHGLKLPSLSTLLKHGYKHAWFFQSPIVDSPAMLIHLLEEVQNHPNTIDVNVETSHWYESIDEMVQDAKSLNCDTVINCTGMGARTMLQDTSLVGARGILMSMDRDTVPWKESDDNNGGTIDNTKHAAIFAEEGPWGSDSEPAYMIPRGDKLVVGGSFGVGDYRTEITDQERRRLLQNAKNFGIDVDSPRFEVVDEWTGFRPHRPTTMCEIDKSIEDVTMVHNYGHGGSGWTVNVGVAKEVVKLLNL
;
A
#
# COMPACT_ATOMS: atom_id res chain seq x y z
N MET A 1 -1.57 -2.57 5.09
CA MET A 1 -1.21 -3.31 6.31
C MET A 1 0.27 -3.12 6.60
N PRO A 2 0.74 -3.02 7.86
CA PRO A 2 2.17 -2.85 8.17
C PRO A 2 2.88 -4.19 8.11
N PHE A 3 3.27 -4.63 6.92
CA PHE A 3 3.84 -5.96 6.67
C PHE A 3 5.28 -6.17 7.17
N HIS A 4 5.97 -5.15 7.71
CA HIS A 4 7.42 -5.20 7.93
C HIS A 4 7.88 -4.54 9.24
N CYS A 5 7.04 -4.53 10.26
CA CYS A 5 7.47 -4.12 11.61
C CYS A 5 7.70 -5.36 12.47
N ASP A 6 8.87 -5.49 13.09
CA ASP A 6 9.21 -6.60 14.00
C ASP A 6 8.21 -6.70 15.15
N ASP A 7 7.78 -5.57 15.70
CA ASP A 7 6.69 -5.53 16.69
C ASP A 7 5.41 -5.09 15.99
N VAL A 8 4.52 -6.06 15.74
CA VAL A 8 3.19 -5.84 15.15
C VAL A 8 2.43 -4.73 15.89
N ARG A 9 2.58 -4.63 17.21
CA ARG A 9 1.91 -3.58 18.01
C ARG A 9 2.43 -2.17 17.69
N VAL A 10 3.71 -2.06 17.37
CA VAL A 10 4.30 -0.78 16.93
C VAL A 10 3.79 -0.41 15.55
N GLY A 11 3.78 -1.37 14.62
CA GLY A 11 3.24 -1.18 13.27
C GLY A 11 1.76 -0.80 13.29
N ASP A 12 0.94 -1.49 14.08
CA ASP A 12 -0.48 -1.18 14.26
C ASP A 12 -0.68 0.23 14.83
N ARG A 13 0.12 0.62 15.83
CA ARG A 13 0.07 1.97 16.39
C ARG A 13 0.37 3.03 15.34
N TRP A 14 1.42 2.86 14.54
CA TRP A 14 1.77 3.79 13.48
C TRP A 14 0.69 3.86 12.40
N ALA A 15 0.12 2.70 12.02
CA ALA A 15 -0.97 2.64 11.04
C ALA A 15 -2.23 3.36 11.54
N ILE A 16 -2.61 3.17 12.81
CA ILE A 16 -3.75 3.87 13.43
C ILE A 16 -3.51 5.38 13.48
N GLN A 17 -2.29 5.80 13.85
CA GLN A 17 -1.94 7.22 13.86
C GLN A 17 -2.00 7.83 12.46
N THR A 18 -1.54 7.09 11.44
CA THR A 18 -1.63 7.52 10.04
C THR A 18 -3.09 7.60 9.59
N LEU A 19 -3.92 6.61 9.94
CA LEU A 19 -5.36 6.64 9.64
C LEU A 19 -6.05 7.86 10.26
N HIS A 20 -5.66 8.29 11.46
CA HIS A 20 -6.20 9.49 12.11
C HIS A 20 -6.01 10.76 11.27
N GLU A 21 -4.90 10.87 10.56
CA GLU A 21 -4.61 12.04 9.71
C GLU A 21 -5.22 11.88 8.30
N LEU A 22 -5.14 10.69 7.71
CA LEU A 22 -5.63 10.48 6.36
C LEU A 22 -7.15 10.39 6.26
N TYR A 23 -7.83 9.90 7.30
CA TYR A 23 -9.29 9.73 7.25
C TYR A 23 -10.05 11.06 7.10
N PRO A 24 -9.75 12.13 7.87
CA PRO A 24 -10.36 13.43 7.63
C PRO A 24 -10.10 13.98 6.22
N MET A 25 -8.88 13.77 5.70
CA MET A 25 -8.52 14.17 4.33
C MET A 25 -9.36 13.43 3.29
N ALA A 26 -9.62 12.13 3.50
CA ALA A 26 -10.44 11.31 2.61
C ALA A 26 -11.94 11.65 2.69
N MET A 27 -12.38 12.29 3.79
CA MET A 27 -13.75 12.76 3.97
C MET A 27 -13.98 14.19 3.45
N ASP A 28 -12.91 14.89 3.10
CA ASP A 28 -12.98 16.25 2.54
C ASP A 28 -13.17 16.16 1.01
N PRO A 29 -14.32 16.55 0.47
CA PRO A 29 -14.60 16.51 -0.97
C PRO A 29 -13.70 17.43 -1.79
N ASP A 30 -13.11 18.45 -1.16
CA ASP A 30 -12.22 19.41 -1.80
C ASP A 30 -10.77 18.90 -1.86
N ASN A 31 -10.47 17.74 -1.27
CA ASN A 31 -9.16 17.12 -1.28
C ASN A 31 -9.08 15.90 -2.22
N PRO A 32 -8.69 16.09 -3.49
CA PRO A 32 -8.64 14.99 -4.46
C PRO A 32 -7.47 14.02 -4.25
N ARG A 33 -6.57 14.31 -3.29
CA ARG A 33 -5.34 13.53 -3.09
C ARG A 33 -5.54 12.28 -2.23
N VAL A 34 -6.63 12.23 -1.46
CA VAL A 34 -6.97 11.08 -0.62
C VAL A 34 -8.46 10.78 -0.80
N GLU A 35 -8.78 9.57 -1.19
CA GLU A 35 -10.16 9.11 -1.38
C GLU A 35 -10.47 7.98 -0.40
N LEU A 36 -11.65 7.99 0.23
CA LEU A 36 -12.14 6.86 1.01
C LEU A 36 -12.74 5.82 0.07
N VAL A 37 -12.03 4.70 -0.11
CA VAL A 37 -12.36 3.68 -1.10
C VAL A 37 -12.82 2.40 -0.42
N PRO A 38 -13.93 1.77 -0.88
CA PRO A 38 -14.26 0.41 -0.50
C PRO A 38 -13.16 -0.56 -0.93
N CYS A 39 -12.75 -1.43 -0.02
CA CYS A 39 -11.69 -2.41 -0.23
C CYS A 39 -12.25 -3.82 -0.06
N VAL A 40 -11.82 -4.72 -0.94
CA VAL A 40 -12.17 -6.14 -0.90
C VAL A 40 -10.89 -6.96 -0.98
N GLU A 41 -10.57 -7.70 0.08
CA GLU A 41 -9.48 -8.66 0.08
C GLU A 41 -10.05 -10.07 -0.06
N LEU A 42 -9.79 -10.73 -1.19
CA LEU A 42 -10.29 -12.06 -1.50
C LEU A 42 -9.46 -13.14 -0.79
N LYS A 43 -10.15 -14.09 -0.15
CA LYS A 43 -9.54 -15.19 0.58
C LYS A 43 -9.99 -16.54 0.06
N GLN A 44 -9.04 -17.49 -0.06
CA GLN A 44 -9.37 -18.89 -0.27
C GLN A 44 -9.83 -19.55 1.04
N ASP A 45 -10.58 -20.65 0.89
CA ASP A 45 -10.83 -21.57 1.97
C ASP A 45 -9.54 -22.34 2.26
N HIS A 46 -8.83 -21.95 3.30
CA HIS A 46 -7.87 -22.87 3.88
C HIS A 46 -8.67 -23.95 4.57
N THR A 47 -8.45 -25.21 4.19
CA THR A 47 -9.02 -26.41 4.80
C THR A 47 -8.61 -26.50 6.29
N GLY A 48 -9.22 -25.71 7.11
CA GLY A 48 -9.02 -25.54 8.54
C GLY A 48 -10.34 -25.16 9.18
N PRO A 49 -10.38 -25.09 10.48
CA PRO A 49 -11.59 -25.04 11.29
C PRO A 49 -12.48 -23.83 10.97
N SER A 50 -13.68 -23.81 11.48
CA SER A 50 -14.80 -22.90 11.19
C SER A 50 -14.42 -21.46 10.90
N VAL A 51 -15.31 -20.67 10.27
CA VAL A 51 -15.15 -19.21 10.04
C VAL A 51 -14.66 -18.45 11.28
N GLN A 52 -15.04 -18.92 12.48
CA GLN A 52 -14.56 -18.37 13.75
C GLN A 52 -13.08 -18.70 14.03
N ASP A 53 -12.63 -19.87 13.61
CA ASP A 53 -11.23 -20.29 13.77
C ASP A 53 -10.34 -19.68 12.67
N PHE A 54 -10.89 -19.41 11.48
CA PHE A 54 -10.20 -18.68 10.40
C PHE A 54 -9.89 -17.23 10.81
N ILE A 55 -10.87 -16.56 11.41
CA ILE A 55 -10.66 -15.25 12.06
C ILE A 55 -9.52 -15.33 13.07
N ALA A 56 -9.32 -16.51 13.63
CA ALA A 56 -8.37 -16.77 14.70
C ALA A 56 -6.96 -17.17 14.24
N THR A 57 -6.70 -17.73 13.09
CA THR A 57 -5.41 -18.39 12.80
C THR A 57 -4.49 -17.69 11.80
N ASP A 58 -4.99 -16.78 10.99
CA ASP A 58 -4.30 -16.47 9.74
C ASP A 58 -3.34 -15.26 9.75
N TYR A 59 -3.41 -14.40 10.76
CA TYR A 59 -2.58 -13.18 10.73
C TYR A 59 -1.23 -13.29 11.46
N HIS A 60 -0.93 -14.41 12.10
CA HIS A 60 0.30 -14.57 12.89
C HIS A 60 1.01 -15.91 12.69
N LYS A 61 1.26 -16.31 11.46
CA LYS A 61 2.12 -17.50 11.17
C LYS A 61 3.54 -17.40 11.75
N GLY A 62 3.88 -16.30 12.44
CA GLY A 62 5.17 -16.10 13.08
C GLY A 62 5.23 -16.24 14.60
N THR A 63 4.10 -16.21 15.31
CA THR A 63 4.14 -16.03 16.76
C THR A 63 3.18 -16.94 17.54
N GLY A 64 3.00 -18.18 17.24
CA GLY A 64 2.41 -19.23 18.14
C GLY A 64 1.35 -18.80 19.17
N GLY A 65 0.56 -17.76 18.91
CA GLY A 65 -0.35 -17.12 19.84
C GLY A 65 -1.79 -17.09 19.32
N THR A 66 -2.74 -17.18 20.23
CA THR A 66 -4.19 -17.09 20.01
C THR A 66 -4.54 -15.95 19.08
N SER A 67 -5.04 -16.31 17.92
CA SER A 67 -5.32 -15.39 16.83
C SER A 67 -6.53 -14.50 17.13
N THR A 68 -6.24 -13.24 17.21
CA THR A 68 -7.24 -12.19 17.12
C THR A 68 -7.06 -11.49 15.76
N LEU A 69 -8.17 -11.06 15.16
CA LEU A 69 -8.13 -10.14 14.01
C LEU A 69 -7.15 -9.00 14.29
N PRO A 70 -6.45 -8.48 13.28
CA PRO A 70 -5.58 -7.32 13.43
C PRO A 70 -6.29 -6.19 14.16
N SER A 71 -5.58 -5.45 15.00
CA SER A 71 -6.19 -4.41 15.84
C SER A 71 -6.92 -3.34 15.03
N TRP A 72 -6.46 -3.06 13.81
CA TRP A 72 -7.08 -2.09 12.91
C TRP A 72 -8.52 -2.47 12.49
N THR A 73 -8.88 -3.75 12.46
CA THR A 73 -10.25 -4.20 12.11
C THR A 73 -11.31 -3.75 13.11
N LYS A 74 -10.89 -3.31 14.30
CA LYS A 74 -11.75 -2.79 15.36
C LYS A 74 -12.03 -1.30 15.22
N ASP A 75 -11.35 -0.61 14.32
CA ASP A 75 -11.57 0.81 14.07
C ASP A 75 -12.87 1.00 13.28
N GLU A 76 -13.85 1.61 13.91
CA GLU A 76 -15.20 1.78 13.36
C GLU A 76 -15.21 2.56 12.02
N ARG A 77 -14.20 3.41 11.79
CA ARG A 77 -14.06 4.16 10.54
C ARG A 77 -13.85 3.27 9.32
N LEU A 78 -13.26 2.12 9.51
CA LEU A 78 -12.95 1.18 8.43
C LEU A 78 -14.16 0.30 8.04
N VAL A 79 -15.21 0.25 8.87
CA VAL A 79 -16.44 -0.53 8.60
C VAL A 79 -16.13 -1.98 8.23
N PHE A 80 -15.17 -2.58 8.93
CA PHE A 80 -14.67 -3.92 8.60
C PHE A 80 -15.73 -5.00 8.73
N GLN A 81 -15.83 -5.87 7.71
CA GLN A 81 -16.70 -7.04 7.67
C GLN A 81 -15.95 -8.25 7.11
N HIS A 82 -16.13 -9.41 7.72
CA HIS A 82 -15.76 -10.68 7.15
C HIS A 82 -16.99 -11.33 6.52
N LEU A 83 -16.96 -11.56 5.22
CA LEU A 83 -18.09 -12.04 4.41
C LEU A 83 -17.74 -13.35 3.71
N THR A 84 -18.72 -14.18 3.39
CA THR A 84 -18.55 -15.14 2.31
C THR A 84 -18.69 -14.41 0.96
N VAL A 85 -18.18 -15.00 -0.12
CA VAL A 85 -18.29 -14.35 -1.46
C VAL A 85 -19.75 -14.20 -1.91
N GLU A 86 -20.64 -15.10 -1.47
CA GLU A 86 -22.09 -14.99 -1.72
C GLU A 86 -22.71 -13.80 -0.94
N MET A 87 -22.30 -13.59 0.31
CA MET A 87 -22.76 -12.42 1.09
C MET A 87 -22.22 -11.12 0.49
N LEU A 88 -20.95 -11.12 0.07
CA LEU A 88 -20.35 -9.98 -0.63
C LEU A 88 -21.12 -9.67 -1.91
N ASP A 89 -21.41 -10.66 -2.74
CA ASP A 89 -22.19 -10.49 -3.98
C ASP A 89 -23.59 -9.95 -3.69
N TRP A 90 -24.29 -10.52 -2.70
CA TRP A 90 -25.60 -10.02 -2.31
C TRP A 90 -25.58 -8.56 -1.84
N GLN A 91 -24.64 -8.21 -0.95
CA GLN A 91 -24.47 -6.83 -0.48
C GLN A 91 -24.11 -5.89 -1.62
N ASN A 92 -23.23 -6.34 -2.52
CA ASN A 92 -22.83 -5.55 -3.67
C ASN A 92 -24.02 -5.18 -4.56
N ASN A 93 -24.86 -6.16 -4.87
CA ASN A 93 -26.01 -6.00 -5.75
C ASN A 93 -27.19 -5.22 -5.11
N HIS A 94 -27.23 -5.07 -3.78
CA HIS A 94 -28.35 -4.43 -3.06
C HIS A 94 -27.93 -3.17 -2.28
N VAL A 95 -26.65 -2.98 -2.00
CA VAL A 95 -26.18 -1.91 -1.11
C VAL A 95 -25.02 -1.10 -1.70
N HIS A 96 -23.99 -1.78 -2.24
CA HIS A 96 -22.73 -1.11 -2.52
C HIS A 96 -22.59 -0.60 -3.96
N GLY A 97 -23.00 -1.39 -4.95
CA GLY A 97 -22.89 -1.03 -6.37
C GLY A 97 -21.43 -0.92 -6.85
N LEU A 98 -20.58 -1.85 -6.43
CA LEU A 98 -19.16 -1.85 -6.77
C LEU A 98 -18.91 -2.67 -8.04
N LYS A 99 -17.91 -2.28 -8.80
CA LYS A 99 -17.35 -3.08 -9.89
C LYS A 99 -16.47 -4.18 -9.31
N LEU A 100 -17.04 -5.38 -9.15
CA LEU A 100 -16.39 -6.57 -8.62
C LEU A 100 -16.40 -7.70 -9.64
N PRO A 101 -15.49 -8.68 -9.53
CA PRO A 101 -15.61 -9.95 -10.27
C PRO A 101 -16.94 -10.62 -9.94
N SER A 102 -17.56 -11.27 -10.93
CA SER A 102 -18.83 -12.00 -10.73
C SER A 102 -18.65 -13.13 -9.69
N LEU A 103 -19.73 -13.44 -8.96
CA LEU A 103 -19.75 -14.55 -8.00
C LEU A 103 -19.30 -15.87 -8.66
N SER A 104 -19.78 -16.14 -9.87
CA SER A 104 -19.40 -17.34 -10.64
C SER A 104 -17.89 -17.38 -10.91
N THR A 105 -17.27 -16.24 -11.20
CA THR A 105 -15.82 -16.12 -11.38
C THR A 105 -15.08 -16.39 -10.07
N LEU A 106 -15.50 -15.81 -8.96
CA LEU A 106 -14.86 -16.00 -7.65
C LEU A 106 -14.92 -17.47 -7.22
N LEU A 107 -16.10 -18.10 -7.29
CA LEU A 107 -16.30 -19.51 -6.94
C LEU A 107 -15.51 -20.45 -7.84
N LYS A 108 -15.48 -20.20 -9.16
CA LYS A 108 -14.70 -21.01 -10.12
C LYS A 108 -13.21 -21.01 -9.77
N HIS A 109 -12.68 -19.90 -9.22
CA HIS A 109 -11.29 -19.77 -8.80
C HIS A 109 -11.06 -20.16 -7.34
N GLY A 110 -12.07 -20.66 -6.63
CA GLY A 110 -11.95 -21.21 -5.28
C GLY A 110 -11.91 -20.14 -4.17
N TYR A 111 -12.28 -18.90 -4.46
CA TYR A 111 -12.50 -17.90 -3.42
C TYR A 111 -13.82 -18.17 -2.71
N LYS A 112 -13.81 -18.16 -1.38
CA LYS A 112 -15.00 -18.41 -0.58
C LYS A 112 -15.27 -17.31 0.44
N HIS A 113 -14.26 -16.52 0.78
CA HIS A 113 -14.34 -15.47 1.76
C HIS A 113 -13.78 -14.17 1.22
N ALA A 114 -14.21 -13.05 1.81
CA ALA A 114 -13.69 -11.74 1.57
C ALA A 114 -13.66 -10.92 2.86
N TRP A 115 -12.63 -10.10 3.02
CA TRP A 115 -12.65 -9.00 3.95
C TRP A 115 -13.11 -7.76 3.20
N PHE A 116 -14.21 -7.18 3.67
CA PHE A 116 -14.73 -5.91 3.17
C PHE A 116 -14.43 -4.81 4.18
N PHE A 117 -13.87 -3.72 3.74
CA PHE A 117 -13.59 -2.56 4.59
C PHE A 117 -13.48 -1.28 3.75
N GLN A 118 -13.44 -0.11 4.41
CA GLN A 118 -13.12 1.15 3.75
C GLN A 118 -11.71 1.58 4.15
N SER A 119 -10.96 2.17 3.22
CA SER A 119 -9.62 2.67 3.53
C SER A 119 -9.33 3.95 2.75
N PRO A 120 -8.61 4.91 3.35
CA PRO A 120 -8.02 6.02 2.59
C PRO A 120 -7.03 5.48 1.57
N ILE A 121 -7.23 5.84 0.31
CA ILE A 121 -6.29 5.59 -0.79
C ILE A 121 -5.66 6.93 -1.16
N VAL A 122 -4.32 6.95 -1.13
CA VAL A 122 -3.55 8.16 -1.41
C VAL A 122 -3.11 8.18 -2.87
N ASP A 123 -3.41 9.27 -3.58
CA ASP A 123 -2.73 9.58 -4.83
C ASP A 123 -1.31 10.04 -4.52
N SER A 124 -0.38 9.08 -4.53
CA SER A 124 1.00 9.30 -4.11
C SER A 124 1.72 10.41 -4.86
N PRO A 125 1.65 10.50 -6.21
CA PRO A 125 2.25 11.61 -6.95
C PRO A 125 1.71 12.97 -6.52
N ALA A 126 0.39 13.12 -6.45
CA ALA A 126 -0.25 14.38 -6.07
C ALA A 126 0.03 14.75 -4.60
N MET A 127 0.04 13.76 -3.70
CA MET A 127 0.34 13.98 -2.29
C MET A 127 1.80 14.39 -2.06
N LEU A 128 2.76 13.80 -2.77
CA LEU A 128 4.18 14.17 -2.64
C LEU A 128 4.44 15.60 -3.08
N ILE A 129 3.79 16.05 -4.17
CA ILE A 129 3.87 17.47 -4.59
C ILE A 129 3.30 18.38 -3.50
N HIS A 130 2.13 18.06 -2.98
CA HIS A 130 1.50 18.83 -1.91
C HIS A 130 2.36 18.92 -0.64
N LEU A 131 2.91 17.80 -0.18
CA LEU A 131 3.80 17.78 1.00
C LEU A 131 5.06 18.62 0.77
N LEU A 132 5.62 18.59 -0.44
CA LEU A 132 6.76 19.44 -0.79
C LEU A 132 6.38 20.92 -0.73
N GLU A 133 5.23 21.30 -1.28
CA GLU A 133 4.72 22.69 -1.23
C GLU A 133 4.46 23.13 0.22
N GLU A 134 3.90 22.27 1.08
CA GLU A 134 3.71 22.57 2.49
C GLU A 134 5.05 22.83 3.21
N VAL A 135 6.05 21.98 2.98
CA VAL A 135 7.38 22.17 3.56
C VAL A 135 8.01 23.47 3.05
N GLN A 136 7.95 23.76 1.75
CA GLN A 136 8.52 24.99 1.15
C GLN A 136 7.88 26.26 1.71
N ASN A 137 6.58 26.24 1.98
CA ASN A 137 5.82 27.38 2.48
C ASN A 137 5.75 27.46 4.01
N HIS A 138 6.29 26.47 4.72
CA HIS A 138 6.22 26.46 6.19
C HIS A 138 7.12 27.56 6.77
N PRO A 139 6.63 28.40 7.71
CA PRO A 139 7.36 29.56 8.20
C PRO A 139 8.70 29.23 8.90
N ASN A 140 8.90 28.00 9.36
CA ASN A 140 10.14 27.55 9.97
C ASN A 140 11.11 26.91 8.96
N THR A 141 10.73 26.79 7.70
CA THR A 141 11.62 26.26 6.66
C THR A 141 12.58 27.35 6.20
N ILE A 142 13.87 27.09 6.30
CA ILE A 142 14.93 28.01 5.89
C ILE A 142 15.23 27.85 4.40
N ASP A 143 15.39 26.60 3.97
CA ASP A 143 15.70 26.27 2.57
C ASP A 143 15.14 24.88 2.25
N VAL A 144 14.73 24.69 0.99
CA VAL A 144 14.35 23.38 0.42
C VAL A 144 15.11 23.19 -0.86
N ASN A 145 16.13 22.37 -0.81
CA ASN A 145 16.89 22.00 -1.98
C ASN A 145 16.39 20.63 -2.50
N VAL A 146 15.74 20.63 -3.68
CA VAL A 146 15.33 19.43 -4.39
C VAL A 146 16.33 19.16 -5.49
N GLU A 147 17.47 18.57 -5.12
CA GLU A 147 18.49 18.19 -6.06
C GLU A 147 18.48 16.68 -6.31
N THR A 148 18.23 16.29 -7.56
CA THR A 148 18.15 14.88 -7.97
C THR A 148 19.48 14.32 -8.46
N SER A 149 20.50 15.18 -8.59
CA SER A 149 21.85 14.82 -9.07
C SER A 149 22.85 14.58 -7.95
N HIS A 150 22.54 15.00 -6.71
CA HIS A 150 23.41 14.82 -5.55
C HIS A 150 23.06 13.53 -4.81
N TRP A 151 24.07 12.73 -4.54
CA TRP A 151 23.97 11.49 -3.78
C TRP A 151 25.05 11.47 -2.71
N TYR A 152 24.63 11.33 -1.45
CA TYR A 152 25.57 11.06 -0.37
C TYR A 152 26.14 9.66 -0.50
N GLU A 153 27.46 9.55 -0.59
CA GLU A 153 28.16 8.26 -0.69
C GLU A 153 28.40 7.65 0.70
N SER A 154 28.43 8.48 1.73
CA SER A 154 28.64 8.05 3.12
C SER A 154 27.87 8.89 4.12
N ILE A 155 27.76 8.35 5.33
CA ILE A 155 27.17 9.08 6.46
C ILE A 155 28.04 10.28 6.87
N ASP A 156 29.36 10.15 6.75
CA ASP A 156 30.30 11.23 7.10
C ASP A 156 30.09 12.46 6.21
N GLU A 157 29.84 12.26 4.92
CA GLU A 157 29.53 13.34 3.97
C GLU A 157 28.26 14.08 4.40
N MET A 158 27.18 13.36 4.73
CA MET A 158 25.93 13.93 5.22
C MET A 158 26.14 14.70 6.53
N VAL A 159 26.94 14.19 7.46
CA VAL A 159 27.27 14.86 8.71
C VAL A 159 28.07 16.15 8.48
N GLN A 160 29.04 16.12 7.56
CA GLN A 160 29.83 17.30 7.22
C GLN A 160 28.95 18.39 6.59
N ASP A 161 28.03 17.99 5.72
CA ASP A 161 27.10 18.93 5.10
C ASP A 161 26.18 19.57 6.15
N ALA A 162 25.58 18.76 7.02
CA ALA A 162 24.78 19.26 8.15
C ALA A 162 25.55 20.26 9.03
N LYS A 163 26.83 19.99 9.34
CA LYS A 163 27.68 20.90 10.10
C LYS A 163 27.95 22.21 9.36
N SER A 164 28.15 22.15 8.04
CA SER A 164 28.32 23.33 7.20
C SER A 164 27.10 24.25 7.21
N LEU A 165 25.91 23.65 7.36
CA LEU A 165 24.62 24.33 7.47
C LEU A 165 24.24 24.73 8.91
N ASN A 166 25.10 24.47 9.91
CA ASN A 166 24.84 24.64 11.33
C ASN A 166 23.61 23.86 11.81
N CYS A 167 23.35 22.67 11.23
CA CYS A 167 22.32 21.76 11.70
C CYS A 167 22.90 20.84 12.78
N ASP A 168 22.22 20.72 13.90
CA ASP A 168 22.56 19.82 15.02
C ASP A 168 21.81 18.50 14.96
N THR A 169 20.82 18.38 14.05
CA THR A 169 19.97 17.22 13.89
C THR A 169 19.81 16.89 12.41
N VAL A 170 19.95 15.62 12.07
CA VAL A 170 19.73 15.07 10.72
C VAL A 170 18.72 13.93 10.79
N ILE A 171 17.74 13.92 9.89
CA ILE A 171 16.79 12.83 9.75
C ILE A 171 17.01 12.16 8.39
N ASN A 172 17.56 10.95 8.43
CA ASN A 172 17.82 10.17 7.24
C ASN A 172 16.55 9.40 6.78
N CYS A 173 15.92 9.90 5.74
CA CYS A 173 14.75 9.28 5.07
C CYS A 173 15.08 8.82 3.64
N THR A 174 16.32 8.43 3.36
CA THR A 174 16.81 8.19 2.00
C THR A 174 16.32 6.87 1.37
N GLY A 175 15.50 6.08 2.08
CA GLY A 175 14.95 4.84 1.54
C GLY A 175 16.04 3.89 1.05
N MET A 176 16.04 3.53 -0.25
CA MET A 176 17.08 2.66 -0.84
C MET A 176 18.48 3.26 -0.79
N GLY A 177 18.63 4.58 -0.73
CA GLY A 177 19.92 5.26 -0.61
C GLY A 177 20.69 4.89 0.66
N ALA A 178 19.98 4.60 1.75
CA ALA A 178 20.56 4.16 3.01
C ALA A 178 21.40 2.86 2.86
N ARG A 179 21.07 2.00 1.89
CA ARG A 179 21.83 0.77 1.64
C ARG A 179 23.31 1.03 1.36
N THR A 180 23.60 1.97 0.49
CA THR A 180 24.98 2.32 0.11
C THR A 180 25.62 3.19 1.17
N MET A 181 24.97 4.25 1.56
CA MET A 181 25.45 5.26 2.50
C MET A 181 25.81 4.67 3.88
N LEU A 182 24.99 3.75 4.39
CA LEU A 182 25.18 3.10 5.70
C LEU A 182 25.76 1.68 5.58
N GLN A 183 26.02 1.19 4.37
CA GLN A 183 26.41 -0.20 4.11
C GLN A 183 25.40 -1.21 4.72
N ASP A 184 24.11 -0.84 4.78
CA ASP A 184 23.05 -1.69 5.29
C ASP A 184 22.68 -2.78 4.28
N THR A 185 23.34 -3.91 4.37
CA THR A 185 23.13 -5.06 3.48
C THR A 185 21.78 -5.75 3.70
N SER A 186 21.10 -5.50 4.82
CA SER A 186 19.76 -6.02 5.11
C SER A 186 18.66 -5.27 4.36
N LEU A 187 18.93 -4.04 3.92
CA LEU A 187 18.03 -3.25 3.10
C LEU A 187 18.15 -3.69 1.63
N VAL A 188 17.09 -4.24 1.07
CA VAL A 188 17.06 -4.80 -0.28
C VAL A 188 15.90 -4.20 -1.08
N GLY A 189 16.10 -3.91 -2.35
CA GLY A 189 15.00 -3.50 -3.22
C GLY A 189 14.03 -4.66 -3.46
N ALA A 190 12.74 -4.45 -3.15
CA ALA A 190 11.70 -5.38 -3.57
C ALA A 190 10.97 -4.78 -4.78
N ARG A 191 11.22 -5.39 -5.96
CA ARG A 191 10.70 -4.92 -7.24
C ARG A 191 9.19 -5.05 -7.29
N GLY A 192 8.51 -3.95 -7.60
CA GLY A 192 7.08 -3.90 -7.90
C GLY A 192 6.85 -3.47 -9.34
N ILE A 193 5.91 -4.12 -10.01
CA ILE A 193 5.43 -3.73 -11.32
C ILE A 193 3.94 -3.43 -11.28
N LEU A 194 3.50 -2.49 -12.10
CA LEU A 194 2.09 -2.19 -12.29
C LEU A 194 1.83 -1.65 -13.70
N MET A 195 0.55 -1.71 -14.09
CA MET A 195 0.01 -0.95 -15.22
C MET A 195 -1.14 -0.08 -14.73
N SER A 196 -1.41 0.99 -15.44
CA SER A 196 -2.56 1.86 -15.17
C SER A 196 -3.41 2.06 -16.41
N MET A 197 -4.71 2.22 -16.18
CA MET A 197 -5.73 2.59 -17.14
C MET A 197 -6.42 3.87 -16.66
N ASP A 198 -7.07 4.57 -17.55
CA ASP A 198 -7.98 5.64 -17.17
C ASP A 198 -9.18 5.06 -16.43
N ARG A 199 -9.47 5.58 -15.24
CA ARG A 199 -10.50 5.06 -14.32
C ARG A 199 -11.90 5.19 -14.90
N ASP A 200 -12.18 6.27 -15.61
CA ASP A 200 -13.53 6.60 -16.07
C ASP A 200 -13.88 5.91 -17.40
N THR A 201 -12.87 5.64 -18.22
CA THR A 201 -13.07 5.11 -19.59
C THR A 201 -12.73 3.64 -19.75
N VAL A 202 -12.07 3.01 -18.76
CA VAL A 202 -11.71 1.60 -18.80
C VAL A 202 -12.96 0.72 -19.02
N PRO A 203 -12.96 -0.17 -20.02
CA PRO A 203 -14.12 -1.02 -20.29
C PRO A 203 -14.22 -2.16 -19.26
N TRP A 204 -15.44 -2.42 -18.81
CA TRP A 204 -15.76 -3.53 -17.91
C TRP A 204 -16.56 -4.58 -18.66
N LYS A 205 -16.36 -5.84 -18.28
CA LYS A 205 -17.22 -6.93 -18.76
C LYS A 205 -18.63 -6.72 -18.22
N GLU A 206 -19.61 -6.96 -19.11
CA GLU A 206 -20.99 -7.06 -18.66
C GLU A 206 -21.09 -8.23 -17.67
N SER A 207 -21.78 -8.03 -16.54
CA SER A 207 -22.04 -9.12 -15.60
C SER A 207 -23.02 -10.09 -16.25
N ASP A 208 -22.63 -11.34 -16.41
CA ASP A 208 -23.52 -12.42 -16.87
C ASP A 208 -24.66 -12.71 -15.86
N ASP A 209 -24.54 -12.20 -14.67
CA ASP A 209 -25.48 -12.41 -13.57
C ASP A 209 -26.55 -11.32 -13.57
N ASN A 210 -27.60 -11.52 -14.42
CA ASN A 210 -28.90 -10.84 -14.27
C ASN A 210 -29.61 -11.29 -12.98
N ASN A 211 -28.93 -11.28 -11.86
CA ASN A 211 -29.41 -11.75 -10.56
C ASN A 211 -30.31 -10.74 -9.83
N GLY A 212 -31.06 -9.91 -10.57
CA GLY A 212 -32.07 -9.03 -9.99
C GLY A 212 -31.52 -7.91 -9.10
N GLY A 213 -30.22 -7.57 -9.26
CA GLY A 213 -29.63 -6.45 -8.58
C GLY A 213 -30.32 -5.14 -8.93
N THR A 214 -30.63 -4.34 -7.93
CA THR A 214 -31.39 -3.10 -8.07
C THR A 214 -30.48 -1.86 -8.16
N ILE A 215 -29.17 -2.06 -8.01
CA ILE A 215 -28.17 -0.98 -7.98
C ILE A 215 -27.26 -1.10 -9.20
N ASP A 216 -27.02 0.04 -9.85
CA ASP A 216 -26.06 0.12 -10.95
C ASP A 216 -24.64 0.03 -10.39
N ASN A 217 -23.89 -0.99 -10.87
CA ASN A 217 -22.51 -1.25 -10.44
C ASN A 217 -21.54 -0.31 -11.18
N THR A 218 -21.44 0.92 -10.70
CA THR A 218 -20.60 1.96 -11.31
C THR A 218 -19.39 2.35 -10.46
N LYS A 219 -19.41 2.04 -9.16
CA LYS A 219 -18.37 2.47 -8.22
C LYS A 219 -17.16 1.55 -8.26
N HIS A 220 -15.96 2.11 -8.20
CA HIS A 220 -14.73 1.36 -8.11
C HIS A 220 -14.43 0.93 -6.67
N ALA A 221 -13.86 -0.28 -6.53
CA ALA A 221 -13.30 -0.78 -5.29
C ALA A 221 -11.81 -1.06 -5.47
N ALA A 222 -11.05 -0.98 -4.38
CA ALA A 222 -9.74 -1.61 -4.32
C ALA A 222 -9.93 -3.11 -4.07
N ILE A 223 -9.34 -3.96 -4.93
CA ILE A 223 -9.46 -5.41 -4.82
C ILE A 223 -8.06 -5.98 -4.64
N PHE A 224 -7.92 -6.85 -3.65
CA PHE A 224 -6.67 -7.53 -3.33
C PHE A 224 -6.89 -9.05 -3.40
N ALA A 225 -5.96 -9.75 -4.03
CA ALA A 225 -5.88 -11.20 -4.10
C ALA A 225 -4.40 -11.59 -3.94
N GLU A 226 -3.84 -11.28 -2.76
CA GLU A 226 -2.42 -11.50 -2.47
C GLU A 226 -2.12 -12.97 -2.25
N GLU A 227 -3.13 -13.75 -1.83
CA GLU A 227 -3.05 -15.19 -1.67
C GLU A 227 -4.09 -15.87 -2.57
N GLY A 228 -3.73 -17.02 -3.15
CA GLY A 228 -4.65 -17.83 -3.90
C GLY A 228 -4.38 -17.86 -5.41
N PRO A 229 -5.39 -18.23 -6.25
CA PRO A 229 -5.13 -18.56 -7.65
C PRO A 229 -4.77 -17.34 -8.52
N TRP A 230 -5.04 -16.12 -8.07
CA TRP A 230 -4.71 -14.89 -8.82
C TRP A 230 -3.41 -14.24 -8.35
N GLY A 231 -2.99 -14.50 -7.13
CA GLY A 231 -1.79 -13.91 -6.57
C GLY A 231 -1.03 -14.84 -5.63
N SER A 232 0.18 -14.44 -5.28
CA SER A 232 1.06 -15.09 -4.31
C SER A 232 1.89 -14.04 -3.59
N ASP A 233 2.62 -14.44 -2.55
CA ASP A 233 3.52 -13.54 -1.79
C ASP A 233 4.50 -12.78 -2.68
N SER A 234 5.02 -13.43 -3.73
CA SER A 234 5.97 -12.80 -4.67
C SER A 234 5.31 -12.11 -5.86
N GLU A 235 4.07 -12.49 -6.17
CA GLU A 235 3.29 -11.98 -7.30
C GLU A 235 1.86 -11.64 -6.86
N PRO A 236 1.67 -10.70 -5.92
CA PRO A 236 0.35 -10.31 -5.48
C PRO A 236 -0.47 -9.74 -6.64
N ALA A 237 -1.75 -10.07 -6.67
CA ALA A 237 -2.69 -9.47 -7.62
C ALA A 237 -3.54 -8.42 -6.89
N TYR A 238 -3.58 -7.21 -7.42
CA TYR A 238 -4.43 -6.15 -6.89
C TYR A 238 -4.88 -5.17 -7.98
N MET A 239 -6.01 -4.54 -7.72
CA MET A 239 -6.54 -3.43 -8.49
C MET A 239 -6.91 -2.30 -7.54
N ILE A 240 -6.43 -1.09 -7.77
CA ILE A 240 -6.61 0.05 -6.86
C ILE A 240 -7.01 1.28 -7.66
N PRO A 241 -8.19 1.88 -7.41
CA PRO A 241 -8.51 3.22 -7.90
C PRO A 241 -7.63 4.24 -7.17
N ARG A 242 -6.98 5.13 -7.93
CA ARG A 242 -6.05 6.14 -7.42
C ARG A 242 -6.11 7.39 -8.28
N GLY A 243 -6.77 8.44 -7.77
CA GLY A 243 -7.04 9.65 -8.56
C GLY A 243 -7.85 9.31 -9.82
N ASP A 244 -7.39 9.76 -10.98
CA ASP A 244 -7.98 9.47 -12.30
C ASP A 244 -7.54 8.12 -12.88
N LYS A 245 -6.72 7.35 -12.17
CA LYS A 245 -6.18 6.06 -12.63
C LYS A 245 -6.81 4.87 -11.93
N LEU A 246 -6.91 3.79 -12.66
CA LEU A 246 -7.13 2.45 -12.13
C LEU A 246 -5.82 1.66 -12.29
N VAL A 247 -5.18 1.33 -11.15
CA VAL A 247 -3.88 0.68 -11.12
C VAL A 247 -4.04 -0.81 -10.92
N VAL A 248 -3.44 -1.63 -11.78
CA VAL A 248 -3.39 -3.08 -11.65
C VAL A 248 -1.95 -3.53 -11.42
N GLY A 249 -1.72 -4.32 -10.40
CA GLY A 249 -0.44 -4.89 -10.03
C GLY A 249 -0.57 -6.37 -9.60
N GLY A 250 0.43 -7.00 -9.17
CA GLY A 250 1.75 -6.47 -8.99
C GLY A 250 2.83 -7.55 -8.88
N SER A 251 3.91 -7.20 -8.27
CA SER A 251 5.00 -8.13 -7.91
C SER A 251 5.68 -7.69 -6.61
N PHE A 252 6.39 -8.64 -5.98
CA PHE A 252 7.23 -8.40 -4.80
C PHE A 252 8.54 -9.20 -4.94
N GLY A 253 9.35 -8.82 -5.93
CA GLY A 253 10.61 -9.50 -6.25
C GLY A 253 11.76 -8.98 -5.40
N VAL A 254 12.03 -9.60 -4.25
CA VAL A 254 13.15 -9.22 -3.37
C VAL A 254 14.47 -9.48 -4.06
N GLY A 255 15.31 -8.44 -4.18
CA GLY A 255 16.61 -8.52 -4.84
C GLY A 255 16.55 -8.55 -6.38
N ASP A 256 15.40 -8.37 -6.97
CA ASP A 256 15.25 -8.18 -8.42
C ASP A 256 15.37 -6.67 -8.73
N TYR A 257 16.41 -6.29 -9.44
CA TYR A 257 16.71 -4.89 -9.80
C TYR A 257 16.47 -4.59 -11.29
N ARG A 258 15.74 -5.46 -12.00
CA ARG A 258 15.36 -5.17 -13.39
C ARG A 258 14.39 -3.98 -13.43
N THR A 259 14.63 -3.07 -14.34
CA THR A 259 13.78 -1.89 -14.55
C THR A 259 12.70 -2.11 -15.60
N GLU A 260 12.91 -3.09 -16.49
CA GLU A 260 12.00 -3.37 -17.59
C GLU A 260 10.93 -4.38 -17.18
N ILE A 261 9.73 -4.23 -17.69
CA ILE A 261 8.62 -5.18 -17.56
C ILE A 261 8.69 -6.12 -18.76
N THR A 262 8.85 -7.41 -18.49
CA THR A 262 8.91 -8.44 -19.54
C THR A 262 7.53 -8.70 -20.13
N ASP A 263 7.46 -9.28 -21.34
CA ASP A 263 6.19 -9.68 -21.96
C ASP A 263 5.42 -10.71 -21.12
N GLN A 264 6.11 -11.55 -20.36
CA GLN A 264 5.46 -12.50 -19.46
C GLN A 264 4.80 -11.78 -18.29
N GLU A 265 5.49 -10.81 -17.67
CA GLU A 265 4.96 -9.99 -16.58
C GLU A 265 3.78 -9.14 -17.08
N ARG A 266 3.88 -8.55 -18.27
CA ARG A 266 2.78 -7.80 -18.89
C ARG A 266 1.55 -8.66 -19.12
N ARG A 267 1.71 -9.86 -19.66
CA ARG A 267 0.60 -10.83 -19.83
C ARG A 267 -0.06 -11.18 -18.50
N ARG A 268 0.73 -11.30 -17.40
CA ARG A 268 0.21 -11.57 -16.06
C ARG A 268 -0.60 -10.38 -15.54
N LEU A 269 -0.11 -9.16 -15.69
CA LEU A 269 -0.86 -7.94 -15.30
C LEU A 269 -2.18 -7.83 -16.07
N LEU A 270 -2.19 -8.09 -17.38
CA LEU A 270 -3.40 -8.14 -18.19
C LEU A 270 -4.37 -9.26 -17.73
N GLN A 271 -3.83 -10.41 -17.34
CA GLN A 271 -4.65 -11.49 -16.79
C GLN A 271 -5.27 -11.08 -15.45
N ASN A 272 -4.53 -10.38 -14.58
CA ASN A 272 -5.08 -9.82 -13.33
C ASN A 272 -6.21 -8.83 -13.62
N ALA A 273 -6.00 -7.90 -14.55
CA ALA A 273 -7.05 -6.97 -14.98
C ALA A 273 -8.32 -7.73 -15.45
N LYS A 274 -8.14 -8.77 -16.26
CA LYS A 274 -9.23 -9.63 -16.74
C LYS A 274 -9.95 -10.37 -15.61
N ASN A 275 -9.21 -10.84 -14.62
CA ASN A 275 -9.74 -11.53 -13.44
C ASN A 275 -10.60 -10.59 -12.57
N PHE A 276 -10.19 -9.32 -12.47
CA PHE A 276 -10.92 -8.29 -11.74
C PHE A 276 -12.15 -7.74 -12.50
N GLY A 277 -12.40 -8.21 -13.72
CA GLY A 277 -13.60 -7.87 -14.48
C GLY A 277 -13.39 -6.82 -15.56
N ILE A 278 -12.16 -6.35 -15.80
CA ILE A 278 -11.86 -5.44 -16.90
C ILE A 278 -11.96 -6.20 -18.23
N ASP A 279 -12.59 -5.61 -19.24
CA ASP A 279 -12.67 -6.16 -20.58
C ASP A 279 -11.42 -5.77 -21.40
N VAL A 280 -10.34 -6.52 -21.17
CA VAL A 280 -9.06 -6.29 -21.87
C VAL A 280 -9.12 -6.63 -23.36
N ASP A 281 -10.16 -7.34 -23.82
CA ASP A 281 -10.38 -7.71 -25.22
C ASP A 281 -11.20 -6.63 -25.97
N SER A 282 -11.71 -5.63 -25.24
CA SER A 282 -12.47 -4.50 -25.82
C SER A 282 -11.57 -3.61 -26.68
N PRO A 283 -12.04 -3.12 -27.86
CA PRO A 283 -11.30 -2.13 -28.64
C PRO A 283 -11.12 -0.78 -27.95
N ARG A 284 -11.80 -0.55 -26.81
CA ARG A 284 -11.65 0.66 -25.98
C ARG A 284 -10.64 0.47 -24.84
N PHE A 285 -10.12 -0.75 -24.68
CA PHE A 285 -9.13 -1.02 -23.63
C PHE A 285 -7.78 -0.40 -24.01
N GLU A 286 -7.24 0.39 -23.09
CA GLU A 286 -5.95 1.06 -23.26
C GLU A 286 -5.16 1.03 -21.93
N VAL A 287 -3.90 0.63 -22.02
CA VAL A 287 -2.93 0.80 -20.93
C VAL A 287 -2.29 2.17 -21.09
N VAL A 288 -2.53 3.05 -20.13
CA VAL A 288 -2.02 4.43 -20.16
C VAL A 288 -0.55 4.49 -19.77
N ASP A 289 -0.14 3.71 -18.78
CA ASP A 289 1.22 3.69 -18.27
C ASP A 289 1.60 2.34 -17.66
N GLU A 290 2.89 2.02 -17.72
CA GLU A 290 3.51 0.88 -17.06
C GLU A 290 4.68 1.36 -16.19
N TRP A 291 4.77 0.85 -14.98
CA TRP A 291 5.77 1.33 -14.03
C TRP A 291 6.47 0.21 -13.28
N THR A 292 7.75 0.40 -13.05
CA THR A 292 8.59 -0.45 -12.18
C THR A 292 9.19 0.40 -11.08
N GLY A 293 9.14 -0.09 -9.85
CA GLY A 293 9.76 0.56 -8.70
C GLY A 293 10.31 -0.42 -7.68
N PHE A 294 11.13 0.09 -6.78
CA PHE A 294 11.80 -0.70 -5.76
C PHE A 294 11.37 -0.24 -4.38
N ARG A 295 10.62 -1.10 -3.69
CA ARG A 295 10.26 -0.85 -2.30
C ARG A 295 11.51 -1.06 -1.43
N PRO A 296 11.82 -0.15 -0.52
CA PRO A 296 12.96 -0.30 0.41
C PRO A 296 12.62 -1.38 1.46
N HIS A 297 12.80 -2.65 1.07
CA HIS A 297 12.48 -3.79 1.92
C HIS A 297 13.63 -4.08 2.89
N ARG A 298 13.28 -4.16 4.16
CA ARG A 298 14.17 -4.54 5.25
C ARG A 298 13.39 -5.43 6.23
N PRO A 299 13.98 -6.48 6.81
CA PRO A 299 13.29 -7.32 7.78
C PRO A 299 12.71 -6.53 8.95
N THR A 300 13.41 -5.48 9.39
CA THR A 300 13.02 -4.55 10.45
C THR A 300 13.04 -3.13 9.92
N THR A 301 11.97 -2.37 10.12
CA THR A 301 11.97 -0.93 9.84
C THR A 301 12.97 -0.22 10.73
N MET A 302 13.81 0.63 10.15
CA MET A 302 14.74 1.47 10.90
C MET A 302 14.05 2.76 11.33
N CYS A 303 13.87 2.96 12.63
CA CYS A 303 13.37 4.20 13.22
C CYS A 303 14.05 4.40 14.59
N GLU A 304 15.29 4.94 14.59
CA GLU A 304 16.09 5.06 15.79
C GLU A 304 17.16 6.17 15.69
N ILE A 305 17.67 6.59 16.83
CA ILE A 305 18.84 7.48 16.91
C ILE A 305 20.10 6.64 16.73
N ASP A 306 20.96 7.04 15.80
CA ASP A 306 22.30 6.46 15.66
C ASP A 306 23.25 7.02 16.72
N LYS A 307 23.55 6.19 17.69
CA LYS A 307 24.47 6.54 18.81
C LYS A 307 25.93 6.49 18.45
N SER A 308 26.29 6.02 17.24
CA SER A 308 27.66 6.00 16.76
C SER A 308 28.11 7.36 16.22
N ILE A 309 27.17 8.26 15.94
CA ILE A 309 27.43 9.62 15.46
C ILE A 309 27.39 10.58 16.65
N GLU A 310 28.52 11.23 16.90
CA GLU A 310 28.67 12.13 18.07
C GLU A 310 28.46 13.62 17.71
N ASP A 311 28.75 13.98 16.46
CA ASP A 311 28.80 15.37 16.02
C ASP A 311 27.42 16.01 15.79
N VAL A 312 26.43 15.21 15.42
CA VAL A 312 25.03 15.61 15.22
C VAL A 312 24.09 14.54 15.74
N THR A 313 22.88 14.91 16.11
CA THR A 313 21.84 13.92 16.40
C THR A 313 21.32 13.33 15.08
N MET A 314 21.71 12.09 14.79
CA MET A 314 21.26 11.38 13.59
C MET A 314 20.08 10.47 13.90
N VAL A 315 18.96 10.67 13.21
CA VAL A 315 17.79 9.77 13.28
C VAL A 315 17.61 9.06 11.95
N HIS A 316 17.59 7.74 11.96
CA HIS A 316 17.26 6.96 10.80
C HIS A 316 15.76 6.68 10.73
N ASN A 317 15.18 6.84 9.54
CA ASN A 317 13.77 6.54 9.23
C ASN A 317 13.65 5.98 7.81
N TYR A 318 13.87 4.67 7.65
CA TYR A 318 13.84 3.99 6.35
C TYR A 318 13.49 2.50 6.47
N GLY A 319 13.35 1.82 5.34
CA GLY A 319 13.13 0.36 5.30
C GLY A 319 11.67 -0.05 5.49
N HIS A 320 10.70 0.79 5.11
CA HIS A 320 9.26 0.54 5.31
C HIS A 320 8.65 -0.44 4.30
N GLY A 321 9.43 -0.94 3.33
CA GLY A 321 8.93 -1.86 2.31
C GLY A 321 7.73 -1.34 1.54
N GLY A 322 6.67 -2.13 1.48
CA GLY A 322 5.40 -1.75 0.84
C GLY A 322 4.46 -0.93 1.72
N SER A 323 4.79 -0.73 3.01
CA SER A 323 3.88 -0.13 3.99
C SER A 323 4.09 1.37 4.21
N GLY A 324 4.94 2.02 3.41
CA GLY A 324 5.33 3.43 3.62
C GLY A 324 4.14 4.34 3.87
N TRP A 325 3.14 4.35 3.00
CA TRP A 325 1.93 5.17 3.17
C TRP A 325 1.07 4.77 4.37
N THR A 326 1.04 3.50 4.71
CA THR A 326 0.27 2.99 5.86
C THR A 326 0.81 3.50 7.20
N VAL A 327 2.11 3.75 7.30
CA VAL A 327 2.77 4.07 8.57
C VAL A 327 3.43 5.46 8.62
N ASN A 328 3.43 6.22 7.52
CA ASN A 328 4.21 7.45 7.36
C ASN A 328 4.03 8.47 8.50
N VAL A 329 2.80 8.82 8.84
CA VAL A 329 2.52 9.81 9.90
C VAL A 329 2.86 9.24 11.27
N GLY A 330 2.53 7.97 11.51
CA GLY A 330 2.84 7.33 12.78
C GLY A 330 4.34 7.25 13.04
N VAL A 331 5.12 6.92 12.03
CA VAL A 331 6.58 6.86 12.13
C VAL A 331 7.19 8.28 12.25
N ALA A 332 6.63 9.27 11.54
CA ALA A 332 7.06 10.66 11.70
C ALA A 332 6.85 11.16 13.14
N LYS A 333 5.69 10.83 13.76
CA LYS A 333 5.44 11.12 15.17
C LYS A 333 6.43 10.40 16.11
N GLU A 334 6.88 9.19 15.75
CA GLU A 334 7.91 8.50 16.53
C GLU A 334 9.27 9.21 16.42
N VAL A 335 9.65 9.69 15.23
CA VAL A 335 10.87 10.49 15.04
C VAL A 335 10.84 11.76 15.91
N VAL A 336 9.73 12.51 15.90
CA VAL A 336 9.55 13.69 16.76
C VAL A 336 9.73 13.34 18.22
N LYS A 337 9.15 12.23 18.68
CA LYS A 337 9.29 11.74 20.05
C LYS A 337 10.72 11.33 20.40
N LEU A 338 11.47 10.71 19.48
CA LEU A 338 12.88 10.37 19.68
C LEU A 338 13.73 11.62 19.90
N LEU A 339 13.36 12.73 19.28
CA LEU A 339 14.03 14.03 19.42
C LEU A 339 13.57 14.82 20.64
N ASN A 340 12.63 14.33 21.43
CA ASN A 340 12.01 15.00 22.58
C ASN A 340 11.37 16.37 22.22
N LEU A 341 10.80 16.48 21.02
CA LEU A 341 10.08 17.64 20.49
C LEU A 341 8.57 17.53 20.68
#